data_561d8cc5746a6e023fd6c2f540768c36
#
_entry.id   561d8cc5746a6e023fd6c2f540768c36
#
_cell.length_a   1.000
_cell.length_b   1.000
_cell.length_c   1.000
_cell.angle_alpha   90.00
_cell.angle_beta   90.00
_cell.angle_gamma   90.00
#
_symmetry.space_group_name_H-M   'P 1'
#
loop_
_entity.id
_entity.type
_entity.pdbx_description
1 polymer ?
#
loop_
_entity_poly.entity_id
_entity_poly.type
_entity_poly.pdbx_seq_one_letter_code
_entity_poly.pdbx_strand_id
1 'polypeptide(L)'
;MRLRLAILIGRLVRSLARARGGGSALPGRIARVLEPRFLSRTIGDVGTVVFVTGSNGKSTTTGMVVAILRAHGLKVFTNPAGSNLPQGLASAVLADVNAGGRLDADVAILEVDEAYGPQISRELTPDHLVVTNLQVDQLNRFGEPERVWEMMNTVAQRTRTSLTINARESALLSLGNELPASATVRTIDVSQQVIDSHLFGLVEAQVHTEPYPHQPGVSLTLSGVEGVSATVSDGSGQTHSFTLPGEGLHYAVDAALALATAQMLSSDFSWDVATAALSSMPPVYGRGEVVEFEGRDFQLIMQKNLPSMQVNLRSITTAPHTVWVAVDEGTPDPSWLFDLDLGPISSVDVLTGSKAWQWATFLGYRGVEVGEVIPETKKAMQVLAARDQGQPVTAIVNYEQMMKIRRIAGYLDLEGGQ
;
A
#
# COMPACT_ATOMS: atom_id res chain seq x y z
N MET A 1 16.91 16.03 27.22
CA MET A 1 16.84 17.43 26.71
C MET A 1 16.69 17.48 25.19
N ARG A 2 17.54 16.83 24.40
CA ARG A 2 17.49 16.84 22.92
C ARG A 2 16.14 16.35 22.35
N LEU A 3 15.58 15.23 22.83
CA LEU A 3 14.30 14.69 22.34
C LEU A 3 13.15 15.70 22.50
N ARG A 4 13.02 16.34 23.69
CA ARG A 4 11.97 17.35 23.92
C ARG A 4 12.12 18.56 23.00
N LEU A 5 13.36 18.99 22.74
CA LEU A 5 13.64 20.07 21.80
C LEU A 5 13.27 19.67 20.36
N ALA A 6 13.62 18.45 19.94
CA ALA A 6 13.26 17.92 18.64
C ALA A 6 11.74 17.85 18.44
N ILE A 7 11.00 17.42 19.46
CA ILE A 7 9.51 17.38 19.42
C ILE A 7 8.95 18.81 19.32
N LEU A 8 9.42 19.75 20.15
CA LEU A 8 8.92 21.12 20.14
C LEU A 8 9.13 21.81 18.78
N ILE A 9 10.37 21.76 18.28
CA ILE A 9 10.74 22.39 17.00
C ILE A 9 10.04 21.66 15.85
N GLY A 10 10.00 20.32 15.85
CA GLY A 10 9.32 19.53 14.83
C GLY A 10 7.83 19.87 14.73
N ARG A 11 7.14 20.03 15.87
CA ARG A 11 5.74 20.44 15.91
C ARG A 11 5.51 21.87 15.42
N LEU A 12 6.39 22.81 15.79
CA LEU A 12 6.32 24.17 15.28
C LEU A 12 6.43 24.20 13.76
N VAL A 13 7.42 23.48 13.21
CA VAL A 13 7.62 23.37 11.76
C VAL A 13 6.42 22.69 11.10
N ARG A 14 5.83 21.66 11.74
CA ARG A 14 4.61 20.99 11.25
C ARG A 14 3.43 21.96 11.15
N SER A 15 3.20 22.78 12.16
CA SER A 15 2.15 23.79 12.16
C SER A 15 2.36 24.82 11.06
N LEU A 16 3.59 25.30 10.86
CA LEU A 16 3.94 26.27 9.82
C LEU A 16 3.82 25.66 8.41
N ALA A 17 4.22 24.39 8.23
CA ALA A 17 4.11 23.69 6.96
C ALA A 17 2.64 23.48 6.59
N ARG A 18 1.79 23.06 7.52
CA ARG A 18 0.33 22.93 7.32
C ARG A 18 -0.32 24.25 6.91
N ALA A 19 0.02 25.34 7.58
CA ALA A 19 -0.51 26.67 7.25
C ALA A 19 -0.15 27.14 5.82
N ARG A 20 0.91 26.58 5.22
CA ARG A 20 1.36 26.89 3.85
C ARG A 20 0.99 25.83 2.81
N GLY A 21 0.20 24.83 3.16
CA GLY A 21 -0.12 23.72 2.28
C GLY A 21 1.07 22.83 1.90
N GLY A 22 2.14 22.83 2.72
CA GLY A 22 3.41 22.16 2.45
C GLY A 22 3.53 20.75 3.02
N GLY A 23 4.44 19.97 2.45
CA GLY A 23 4.59 18.54 2.62
C GLY A 23 4.94 18.04 4.03
N SER A 24 4.56 16.78 4.26
CA SER A 24 4.66 16.06 5.53
C SER A 24 6.09 15.68 5.97
N ALA A 25 7.08 15.69 5.07
CA ALA A 25 8.43 15.15 5.37
C ALA A 25 9.37 16.10 6.13
N LEU A 26 9.23 17.42 5.95
CA LEU A 26 10.15 18.41 6.53
C LEU A 26 10.17 18.42 8.07
N PRO A 27 9.02 18.36 8.77
CA PRO A 27 9.01 18.33 10.24
C PRO A 27 9.80 17.14 10.80
N GLY A 28 9.58 15.95 10.25
CA GLY A 28 10.29 14.74 10.69
C GLY A 28 11.77 14.76 10.36
N ARG A 29 12.16 15.36 9.21
CA ARG A 29 13.58 15.55 8.88
C ARG A 29 14.29 16.41 9.92
N ILE A 30 13.68 17.52 10.32
CA ILE A 30 14.23 18.43 11.35
C ILE A 30 14.32 17.71 12.70
N ALA A 31 13.27 16.98 13.10
CA ALA A 31 13.29 16.24 14.36
C ALA A 31 14.43 15.21 14.39
N ARG A 32 14.67 14.49 13.30
CA ARG A 32 15.76 13.50 13.17
C ARG A 32 17.16 14.12 13.11
N VAL A 33 17.30 15.32 12.57
CA VAL A 33 18.58 16.08 12.63
C VAL A 33 18.91 16.48 14.07
N LEU A 34 17.90 16.91 14.83
CA LEU A 34 18.08 17.32 16.24
C LEU A 34 18.27 16.12 17.17
N GLU A 35 17.59 15.01 16.88
CA GLU A 35 17.68 13.74 17.61
C GLU A 35 17.81 12.58 16.62
N PRO A 36 19.03 12.13 16.30
CA PRO A 36 19.26 11.04 15.33
C PRO A 36 18.60 9.71 15.71
N ARG A 37 18.33 9.49 17.00
CA ARG A 37 17.62 8.32 17.52
C ARG A 37 16.15 8.65 17.81
N PHE A 38 15.53 9.50 17.01
CA PHE A 38 14.18 10.00 17.26
C PHE A 38 13.16 8.87 17.28
N LEU A 39 13.19 7.96 16.27
CA LEU A 39 12.23 6.86 16.14
C LEU A 39 12.40 5.87 17.30
N SER A 40 13.60 5.41 17.59
CA SER A 40 13.81 4.45 18.70
C SER A 40 13.48 5.03 20.07
N ARG A 41 13.64 6.35 20.26
CA ARG A 41 13.33 7.00 21.53
C ARG A 41 11.85 7.35 21.72
N THR A 42 11.06 7.28 20.68
CA THR A 42 9.63 7.63 20.73
C THR A 42 8.73 6.40 20.50
N ILE A 43 9.14 5.50 19.61
CA ILE A 43 8.39 4.27 19.29
C ILE A 43 8.94 3.08 20.09
N GLY A 44 10.22 3.09 20.44
CA GLY A 44 10.88 1.94 21.07
C GLY A 44 10.33 1.55 22.46
N ASP A 45 9.55 2.44 23.10
CA ASP A 45 8.86 2.16 24.37
C ASP A 45 7.43 1.61 24.14
N VAL A 46 6.95 1.51 22.89
CA VAL A 46 5.67 0.85 22.56
C VAL A 46 5.83 -0.66 22.74
N GLY A 47 4.81 -1.32 23.28
CA GLY A 47 4.88 -2.74 23.67
C GLY A 47 5.29 -3.67 22.55
N THR A 48 4.86 -3.42 21.30
CA THR A 48 5.17 -4.22 20.13
C THR A 48 5.32 -3.35 18.89
N VAL A 49 6.34 -3.60 18.07
CA VAL A 49 6.61 -2.89 16.82
C VAL A 49 6.52 -3.86 15.64
N VAL A 50 5.62 -3.58 14.71
CA VAL A 50 5.42 -4.35 13.49
C VAL A 50 5.81 -3.52 12.28
N PHE A 51 6.65 -4.05 11.41
CA PHE A 51 6.91 -3.47 10.10
C PHE A 51 6.09 -4.20 9.04
N VAL A 52 5.43 -3.44 8.18
CA VAL A 52 4.76 -3.94 6.98
C VAL A 52 5.49 -3.38 5.77
N THR A 53 6.07 -4.26 4.97
CA THR A 53 6.85 -3.93 3.77
C THR A 53 6.49 -4.83 2.60
N GLY A 54 7.04 -4.58 1.42
CA GLY A 54 6.79 -5.34 0.19
C GLY A 54 6.57 -4.44 -1.02
N SER A 55 6.53 -4.98 -2.21
CA SER A 55 6.38 -4.19 -3.44
C SER A 55 5.01 -3.52 -3.52
N ASN A 56 3.94 -4.26 -3.32
CA ASN A 56 2.56 -3.78 -3.36
C ASN A 56 1.78 -4.20 -2.09
N GLY A 57 0.60 -3.61 -1.85
CA GLY A 57 -0.27 -3.99 -0.73
C GLY A 57 0.11 -3.42 0.65
N LYS A 58 1.27 -2.79 0.83
CA LYS A 58 1.74 -2.23 2.13
C LYS A 58 0.69 -1.42 2.87
N SER A 59 0.17 -0.37 2.24
CA SER A 59 -0.82 0.53 2.85
C SER A 59 -2.13 -0.19 3.14
N THR A 60 -2.56 -1.09 2.24
CA THR A 60 -3.77 -1.89 2.39
C THR A 60 -3.65 -2.83 3.59
N THR A 61 -2.59 -3.64 3.64
CA THR A 61 -2.33 -4.57 4.75
C THR A 61 -2.17 -3.82 6.07
N THR A 62 -1.40 -2.72 6.08
CA THR A 62 -1.25 -1.87 7.29
C THR A 62 -2.61 -1.36 7.77
N GLY A 63 -3.42 -0.80 6.87
CA GLY A 63 -4.75 -0.30 7.20
C GLY A 63 -5.69 -1.38 7.75
N MET A 64 -5.67 -2.57 7.14
CA MET A 64 -6.45 -3.74 7.60
C MET A 64 -6.02 -4.22 8.99
N VAL A 65 -4.71 -4.37 9.24
CA VAL A 65 -4.20 -4.73 10.57
C VAL A 65 -4.63 -3.71 11.62
N VAL A 66 -4.48 -2.42 11.32
CA VAL A 66 -4.86 -1.32 12.22
C VAL A 66 -6.35 -1.34 12.52
N ALA A 67 -7.21 -1.52 11.50
CA ALA A 67 -8.66 -1.57 11.66
C ALA A 67 -9.08 -2.74 12.56
N ILE A 68 -8.52 -3.93 12.31
CA ILE A 68 -8.81 -5.13 13.12
C ILE A 68 -8.37 -4.92 14.57
N LEU A 69 -7.14 -4.47 14.81
CA LEU A 69 -6.61 -4.31 16.18
C LEU A 69 -7.35 -3.24 16.96
N ARG A 70 -7.72 -2.12 16.32
CA ARG A 70 -8.56 -1.07 16.95
C ARG A 70 -9.95 -1.58 17.30
N ALA A 71 -10.57 -2.40 16.43
CA ALA A 71 -11.85 -3.04 16.72
C ALA A 71 -11.77 -4.00 17.91
N HIS A 72 -10.59 -4.57 18.20
CA HIS A 72 -10.29 -5.36 19.40
C HIS A 72 -9.88 -4.51 20.61
N GLY A 73 -10.00 -3.18 20.53
CA GLY A 73 -9.76 -2.26 21.64
C GLY A 73 -8.31 -1.88 21.89
N LEU A 74 -7.35 -2.29 21.02
CA LEU A 74 -5.95 -1.89 21.16
C LEU A 74 -5.74 -0.44 20.68
N LYS A 75 -4.88 0.27 21.38
CA LYS A 75 -4.37 1.57 20.95
C LYS A 75 -3.26 1.36 19.93
N VAL A 76 -3.53 1.68 18.68
CA VAL A 76 -2.60 1.45 17.57
C VAL A 76 -2.03 2.75 17.07
N PHE A 77 -0.70 2.89 17.13
CA PHE A 77 0.03 3.92 16.39
C PHE A 77 0.35 3.41 14.99
N THR A 78 0.16 4.26 13.98
CA THR A 78 0.52 3.97 12.59
C THR A 78 0.92 5.24 11.85
N ASN A 79 1.70 5.13 10.79
CA ASN A 79 1.99 6.25 9.91
C ASN A 79 0.95 6.30 8.77
N PRO A 80 0.54 7.50 8.35
CA PRO A 80 -0.34 7.68 7.19
C PRO A 80 0.25 7.07 5.92
N ALA A 81 -0.63 6.62 5.01
CA ALA A 81 -0.23 6.12 3.70
C ALA A 81 0.69 7.11 2.97
N GLY A 82 1.77 6.59 2.36
CA GLY A 82 2.79 7.42 1.71
C GLY A 82 3.81 8.09 2.66
N SER A 83 3.69 7.90 3.98
CA SER A 83 4.67 8.40 4.98
C SER A 83 5.66 7.32 5.44
N ASN A 84 6.03 6.40 4.54
CA ASN A 84 6.80 5.18 4.78
C ASN A 84 8.32 5.35 4.74
N LEU A 85 8.79 6.60 4.60
CA LEU A 85 10.19 6.98 4.68
C LEU A 85 10.58 7.39 6.12
N PRO A 86 11.87 7.36 6.51
CA PRO A 86 12.29 7.71 7.88
C PRO A 86 11.80 9.07 8.37
N GLN A 87 11.79 10.08 7.48
CA GLN A 87 11.28 11.42 7.81
C GLN A 87 9.75 11.48 7.86
N GLY A 88 9.06 10.65 7.07
CA GLY A 88 7.61 10.49 7.11
C GLY A 88 7.15 9.88 8.43
N LEU A 89 7.76 8.77 8.83
CA LEU A 89 7.54 8.13 10.13
C LEU A 89 7.77 9.12 11.28
N ALA A 90 8.88 9.87 11.26
CA ALA A 90 9.15 10.87 12.29
C ALA A 90 8.11 12.00 12.32
N SER A 91 7.58 12.40 11.15
CA SER A 91 6.49 13.38 11.08
C SER A 91 5.17 12.84 11.64
N ALA A 92 4.86 11.56 11.40
CA ALA A 92 3.70 10.90 11.99
C ALA A 92 3.82 10.87 13.52
N VAL A 93 4.97 10.46 14.05
CA VAL A 93 5.26 10.48 15.48
C VAL A 93 5.06 11.88 16.10
N LEU A 94 5.49 12.94 15.43
CA LEU A 94 5.32 14.32 15.93
C LEU A 94 3.85 14.73 16.12
N ALA A 95 2.91 14.05 15.44
CA ALA A 95 1.49 14.28 15.62
C ALA A 95 1.00 13.79 16.99
N ASP A 96 1.42 12.59 17.37
CA ASP A 96 0.79 11.80 18.43
C ASP A 96 1.65 11.72 19.71
N VAL A 97 2.98 11.88 19.58
CA VAL A 97 3.89 11.80 20.74
C VAL A 97 3.56 12.86 21.79
N ASN A 98 3.55 12.53 23.06
CA ASN A 98 3.36 13.51 24.13
C ASN A 98 4.62 14.38 24.34
N ALA A 99 4.54 15.42 25.20
CA ALA A 99 5.66 16.31 25.50
C ALA A 99 6.86 15.58 26.17
N GLY A 100 6.62 14.42 26.77
CA GLY A 100 7.63 13.55 27.36
C GLY A 100 8.37 12.67 26.35
N GLY A 101 7.90 12.60 25.10
CA GLY A 101 8.49 11.79 24.05
C GLY A 101 7.90 10.37 23.99
N ARG A 102 6.73 10.12 24.57
CA ARG A 102 6.05 8.80 24.57
C ARG A 102 4.81 8.83 23.71
N LEU A 103 4.57 7.73 23.00
CA LEU A 103 3.31 7.42 22.32
C LEU A 103 2.38 6.68 23.30
N ASP A 104 1.10 7.04 23.28
CA ASP A 104 0.05 6.27 23.99
C ASP A 104 -0.50 5.20 23.04
N ALA A 105 0.26 4.12 22.89
CA ALA A 105 -0.06 3.01 22.01
C ALA A 105 0.41 1.68 22.62
N ASP A 106 -0.40 0.64 22.44
CA ASP A 106 -0.07 -0.73 22.82
C ASP A 106 0.81 -1.39 21.75
N VAL A 107 0.56 -1.04 20.48
CA VAL A 107 1.27 -1.56 19.31
C VAL A 107 1.51 -0.46 18.27
N ALA A 108 2.67 -0.53 17.62
CA ALA A 108 3.00 0.31 16.47
C ALA A 108 3.03 -0.53 15.20
N ILE A 109 2.09 -0.27 14.27
CA ILE A 109 2.03 -0.90 12.95
C ILE A 109 2.55 0.11 11.92
N LEU A 110 3.73 -0.15 11.39
CA LEU A 110 4.46 0.80 10.56
C LEU A 110 4.56 0.30 9.12
N GLU A 111 4.00 1.07 8.20
CA GLU A 111 4.30 0.92 6.78
C GLU A 111 5.73 1.40 6.52
N VAL A 112 6.57 0.53 5.98
CA VAL A 112 7.99 0.80 5.72
C VAL A 112 8.30 0.55 4.25
N ASP A 113 8.87 1.56 3.58
CA ASP A 113 9.37 1.43 2.22
C ASP A 113 10.59 0.47 2.20
N GLU A 114 10.62 -0.45 1.26
CA GLU A 114 11.61 -1.52 1.17
C GLU A 114 13.06 -1.01 1.10
N ALA A 115 13.30 0.10 0.40
CA ALA A 115 14.64 0.69 0.31
C ALA A 115 15.12 1.33 1.62
N TYR A 116 14.19 1.77 2.45
CA TYR A 116 14.49 2.41 3.73
C TYR A 116 14.35 1.48 4.93
N GLY A 117 13.79 0.29 4.72
CA GLY A 117 13.71 -0.77 5.72
C GLY A 117 15.04 -1.06 6.43
N PRO A 118 16.16 -1.27 5.69
CA PRO A 118 17.48 -1.46 6.29
C PRO A 118 17.94 -0.31 7.19
N GLN A 119 17.64 0.93 6.81
CA GLN A 119 18.01 2.10 7.61
C GLN A 119 17.12 2.21 8.87
N ILE A 120 15.81 2.04 8.70
CA ILE A 120 14.85 2.15 9.80
C ILE A 120 15.08 1.05 10.83
N SER A 121 15.30 -0.20 10.38
CA SER A 121 15.51 -1.35 11.26
C SER A 121 16.82 -1.29 12.08
N ARG A 122 17.80 -0.48 11.66
CA ARG A 122 18.99 -0.19 12.48
C ARG A 122 18.67 0.73 13.66
N GLU A 123 17.74 1.65 13.49
CA GLU A 123 17.35 2.61 14.53
C GLU A 123 16.22 2.06 15.40
N LEU A 124 15.25 1.38 14.79
CA LEU A 124 14.07 0.82 15.42
C LEU A 124 13.90 -0.64 14.97
N THR A 125 14.29 -1.57 15.81
CA THR A 125 14.21 -3.01 15.50
C THR A 125 12.75 -3.48 15.59
N PRO A 126 12.19 -4.13 14.55
CA PRO A 126 10.84 -4.67 14.61
C PRO A 126 10.77 -5.93 15.46
N ASP A 127 9.68 -6.12 16.18
CA ASP A 127 9.35 -7.40 16.81
C ASP A 127 8.78 -8.37 15.78
N HIS A 128 7.94 -7.86 14.88
CA HIS A 128 7.34 -8.63 13.80
C HIS A 128 7.53 -7.94 12.46
N LEU A 129 7.80 -8.72 11.43
CA LEU A 129 7.88 -8.28 10.04
C LEU A 129 6.78 -8.96 9.22
N VAL A 130 6.01 -8.17 8.51
CA VAL A 130 5.04 -8.64 7.51
C VAL A 130 5.55 -8.23 6.14
N VAL A 131 5.76 -9.20 5.25
CA VAL A 131 6.11 -8.92 3.85
C VAL A 131 4.96 -9.33 2.96
N THR A 132 4.40 -8.34 2.27
CA THR A 132 3.18 -8.54 1.48
C THR A 132 3.43 -9.35 0.23
N ASN A 133 4.43 -8.97 -0.54
CA ASN A 133 4.87 -9.66 -1.77
C ASN A 133 6.21 -9.10 -2.25
N LEU A 134 6.85 -9.83 -3.18
CA LEU A 134 7.99 -9.37 -3.96
C LEU A 134 7.62 -9.41 -5.44
N GLN A 135 7.47 -8.26 -6.05
CA GLN A 135 7.07 -8.11 -7.46
C GLN A 135 8.05 -7.20 -8.20
N VAL A 136 8.08 -7.32 -9.52
CA VAL A 136 8.84 -6.39 -10.36
C VAL A 136 8.17 -5.00 -10.26
N ASP A 137 8.81 -4.10 -9.52
CA ASP A 137 8.34 -2.73 -9.28
C ASP A 137 9.52 -1.77 -9.24
N GLN A 138 9.32 -0.55 -9.74
CA GLN A 138 10.30 0.54 -9.69
C GLN A 138 11.71 0.12 -10.18
N LEU A 139 11.83 -0.55 -11.32
CA LEU A 139 13.10 -0.99 -11.89
C LEU A 139 14.12 0.16 -12.04
N ASN A 140 13.64 1.38 -12.34
CA ASN A 140 14.46 2.59 -12.36
C ASN A 140 15.12 2.92 -11.01
N ARG A 141 14.56 2.46 -9.90
CA ARG A 141 15.06 2.72 -8.54
C ARG A 141 15.92 1.56 -8.03
N PHE A 142 15.52 0.35 -8.33
CA PHE A 142 16.13 -0.86 -7.78
C PHE A 142 17.00 -1.63 -8.77
N GLY A 143 16.72 -1.52 -10.07
CA GLY A 143 17.36 -2.31 -11.13
C GLY A 143 16.80 -3.72 -11.23
N GLU A 144 16.93 -4.51 -10.17
CA GLU A 144 16.56 -5.92 -10.15
C GLU A 144 15.78 -6.29 -8.88
N PRO A 145 14.84 -7.27 -8.94
CA PRO A 145 14.10 -7.75 -7.77
C PRO A 145 15.00 -8.30 -6.65
N GLU A 146 16.16 -8.90 -7.00
CA GLU A 146 17.14 -9.40 -6.05
C GLU A 146 17.57 -8.33 -5.06
N ARG A 147 17.75 -7.10 -5.51
CA ARG A 147 18.13 -5.99 -4.65
C ARG A 147 17.04 -5.63 -3.65
N VAL A 148 15.79 -5.73 -4.04
CA VAL A 148 14.65 -5.52 -3.14
C VAL A 148 14.59 -6.65 -2.11
N TRP A 149 14.81 -7.88 -2.56
CA TRP A 149 14.92 -9.04 -1.67
C TRP A 149 16.04 -8.86 -0.63
N GLU A 150 17.24 -8.44 -1.02
CA GLU A 150 18.36 -8.17 -0.12
C GLU A 150 18.02 -7.12 0.95
N MET A 151 17.27 -6.08 0.56
CA MET A 151 16.81 -5.06 1.50
C MET A 151 15.81 -5.63 2.51
N MET A 152 14.83 -6.42 2.05
CA MET A 152 13.88 -7.12 2.93
C MET A 152 14.59 -8.11 3.84
N ASN A 153 15.56 -8.85 3.31
CA ASN A 153 16.39 -9.79 4.07
C ASN A 153 17.18 -9.10 5.19
N THR A 154 17.71 -7.90 4.91
CA THR A 154 18.38 -7.10 5.94
C THR A 154 17.44 -6.72 7.10
N VAL A 155 16.15 -6.53 6.84
CA VAL A 155 15.14 -6.29 7.88
C VAL A 155 14.78 -7.59 8.60
N ALA A 156 14.62 -8.69 7.86
CA ALA A 156 14.34 -10.02 8.42
C ALA A 156 15.40 -10.44 9.44
N GLN A 157 16.68 -10.27 9.12
CA GLN A 157 17.81 -10.55 10.03
C GLN A 157 17.76 -9.81 11.37
N ARG A 158 17.00 -8.71 11.44
CA ARG A 158 16.83 -7.89 12.66
C ARG A 158 15.51 -8.12 13.36
N THR A 159 14.60 -8.86 12.74
CA THR A 159 13.27 -9.14 13.29
C THR A 159 13.38 -10.05 14.50
N ARG A 160 12.78 -9.67 15.63
CA ARG A 160 13.00 -10.36 16.91
C ARG A 160 12.16 -11.62 17.08
N THR A 161 10.89 -11.59 16.60
CA THR A 161 9.90 -12.59 17.01
C THR A 161 9.31 -13.38 15.85
N SER A 162 8.84 -12.71 14.78
CA SER A 162 8.28 -13.43 13.63
C SER A 162 8.34 -12.68 12.32
N LEU A 163 8.38 -13.46 11.25
CA LEU A 163 8.16 -13.06 9.87
C LEU A 163 6.82 -13.66 9.41
N THR A 164 5.89 -12.82 8.92
CA THR A 164 4.60 -13.26 8.35
C THR A 164 4.59 -13.01 6.84
N ILE A 165 4.35 -14.05 6.05
CA ILE A 165 4.45 -14.06 4.58
C ILE A 165 3.43 -15.00 3.94
N ASN A 166 3.29 -14.87 2.61
CA ASN A 166 2.55 -15.85 1.81
C ASN A 166 3.46 -17.06 1.49
N ALA A 167 3.03 -18.27 1.83
CA ALA A 167 3.76 -19.51 1.58
C ALA A 167 3.94 -19.86 0.10
N ARG A 168 3.14 -19.26 -0.78
CA ARG A 168 3.23 -19.48 -2.24
C ARG A 168 4.39 -18.74 -2.89
N GLU A 169 4.97 -17.75 -2.23
CA GLU A 169 6.08 -16.96 -2.75
C GLU A 169 7.42 -17.52 -2.24
N SER A 170 8.12 -18.28 -3.08
CA SER A 170 9.36 -18.96 -2.74
C SER A 170 10.47 -17.96 -2.31
N ALA A 171 10.53 -16.82 -2.98
CA ALA A 171 11.47 -15.74 -2.64
C ALA A 171 11.20 -15.16 -1.24
N LEU A 172 9.95 -15.07 -0.82
CA LEU A 172 9.62 -14.63 0.55
C LEU A 172 9.92 -15.70 1.60
N LEU A 173 9.66 -16.98 1.27
CA LEU A 173 10.00 -18.09 2.17
C LEU A 173 11.51 -18.12 2.47
N SER A 174 12.36 -17.84 1.48
CA SER A 174 13.81 -17.84 1.66
C SER A 174 14.31 -16.77 2.64
N LEU A 175 13.54 -15.71 2.93
CA LEU A 175 13.85 -14.75 3.99
C LEU A 175 13.91 -15.42 5.37
N GLY A 176 13.22 -16.55 5.53
CA GLY A 176 13.24 -17.35 6.74
C GLY A 176 14.62 -17.92 7.09
N ASN A 177 15.51 -18.13 6.10
CA ASN A 177 16.86 -18.66 6.30
C ASN A 177 17.73 -17.73 7.16
N GLU A 178 17.45 -16.44 7.13
CA GLU A 178 18.26 -15.41 7.74
C GLU A 178 17.66 -14.84 9.05
N LEU A 179 16.52 -15.38 9.46
CA LEU A 179 15.90 -14.96 10.73
C LEU A 179 16.79 -15.34 11.92
N PRO A 180 16.80 -14.51 12.99
CA PRO A 180 17.40 -14.93 14.27
C PRO A 180 16.78 -16.25 14.77
N ALA A 181 17.56 -17.07 15.42
CA ALA A 181 17.11 -18.38 15.91
C ALA A 181 15.90 -18.34 16.88
N SER A 182 15.64 -17.18 17.48
CA SER A 182 14.47 -16.93 18.33
C SER A 182 13.21 -16.56 17.56
N ALA A 183 13.34 -16.21 16.29
CA ALA A 183 12.22 -15.77 15.47
C ALA A 183 11.64 -16.95 14.67
N THR A 184 10.36 -16.85 14.33
CA THR A 184 9.62 -17.89 13.63
C THR A 184 9.04 -17.39 12.31
N VAL A 185 8.99 -18.26 11.30
CA VAL A 185 8.25 -18.00 10.06
C VAL A 185 6.79 -18.40 10.29
N ARG A 186 5.89 -17.47 10.02
CA ARG A 186 4.44 -17.67 10.00
C ARG A 186 3.96 -17.46 8.57
N THR A 187 3.07 -18.29 8.10
CA THR A 187 2.57 -18.18 6.74
C THR A 187 1.07 -18.13 6.67
N ILE A 188 0.59 -17.45 5.63
CA ILE A 188 -0.70 -17.73 5.04
C ILE A 188 -0.50 -18.59 3.79
N ASP A 189 -1.52 -19.32 3.39
CA ASP A 189 -1.54 -20.03 2.11
C ASP A 189 -2.71 -19.54 1.24
N VAL A 190 -2.60 -19.77 -0.06
CA VAL A 190 -3.68 -19.53 -1.04
C VAL A 190 -4.01 -20.86 -1.68
N SER A 191 -5.26 -21.30 -1.58
CA SER A 191 -5.66 -22.58 -2.17
C SER A 191 -5.43 -22.59 -3.68
N GLN A 192 -5.07 -23.76 -4.22
CA GLN A 192 -4.83 -23.90 -5.65
C GLN A 192 -6.09 -23.52 -6.47
N GLN A 193 -7.27 -23.86 -5.96
CA GLN A 193 -8.54 -23.48 -6.60
C GLN A 193 -8.70 -21.96 -6.74
N VAL A 194 -8.31 -21.19 -5.73
CA VAL A 194 -8.34 -19.72 -5.78
C VAL A 194 -7.33 -19.20 -6.80
N ILE A 195 -6.11 -19.76 -6.84
CA ILE A 195 -5.09 -19.36 -7.82
C ILE A 195 -5.57 -19.63 -9.24
N ASP A 196 -6.10 -20.83 -9.51
CA ASP A 196 -6.55 -21.26 -10.84
C ASP A 196 -7.79 -20.49 -11.33
N SER A 197 -8.62 -19.97 -10.42
CA SER A 197 -9.78 -19.15 -10.76
C SER A 197 -9.42 -17.71 -11.14
N HIS A 198 -8.18 -17.30 -10.90
CA HIS A 198 -7.70 -15.95 -11.22
C HIS A 198 -6.68 -16.02 -12.36
N LEU A 199 -6.97 -15.35 -13.45
CA LEU A 199 -6.27 -15.44 -14.74
C LEU A 199 -4.73 -15.26 -14.68
N PHE A 200 -4.21 -14.60 -13.64
CA PHE A 200 -2.78 -14.40 -13.43
C PHE A 200 -2.25 -15.01 -12.13
N GLY A 201 -3.14 -15.64 -11.36
CA GLY A 201 -2.77 -16.18 -10.06
C GLY A 201 -2.06 -15.14 -9.18
N LEU A 202 -1.04 -15.60 -8.50
CA LEU A 202 -0.11 -14.75 -7.73
C LEU A 202 1.04 -14.31 -8.65
N VAL A 203 1.22 -13.01 -8.80
CA VAL A 203 2.35 -12.45 -9.56
C VAL A 203 3.55 -12.37 -8.62
N GLU A 204 4.59 -13.14 -8.89
CA GLU A 204 5.81 -13.23 -8.11
C GLU A 204 7.02 -12.82 -8.97
N ALA A 205 7.95 -12.05 -8.41
CA ALA A 205 9.23 -11.81 -9.06
C ALA A 205 10.14 -13.04 -8.91
N GLN A 206 10.78 -13.45 -10.00
CA GLN A 206 11.76 -14.53 -9.95
C GLN A 206 13.06 -14.00 -9.34
N VAL A 207 13.48 -14.61 -8.24
CA VAL A 207 14.72 -14.29 -7.53
C VAL A 207 15.45 -15.58 -7.22
N HIS A 208 16.74 -15.62 -7.51
CA HIS A 208 17.59 -16.77 -7.19
C HIS A 208 17.99 -16.75 -5.71
N THR A 209 17.33 -17.57 -4.91
CA THR A 209 17.58 -17.70 -3.47
C THR A 209 17.68 -19.16 -3.06
N GLU A 210 18.37 -19.42 -1.94
CA GLU A 210 18.37 -20.76 -1.33
C GLU A 210 16.98 -21.09 -0.78
N PRO A 211 16.43 -22.26 -1.11
CA PRO A 211 15.12 -22.66 -0.60
C PRO A 211 15.08 -22.68 0.93
N TYR A 212 13.94 -22.31 1.50
CA TYR A 212 13.70 -22.47 2.92
C TYR A 212 13.52 -23.96 3.27
N PRO A 213 14.36 -24.54 4.16
CA PRO A 213 14.41 -25.98 4.34
C PRO A 213 13.27 -26.55 5.20
N HIS A 214 12.48 -25.67 5.83
CA HIS A 214 11.40 -26.09 6.71
C HIS A 214 10.04 -25.87 6.06
N GLN A 215 9.04 -26.64 6.49
CA GLN A 215 7.63 -26.33 6.18
C GLN A 215 7.07 -25.51 7.33
N PRO A 216 6.89 -24.18 7.15
CA PRO A 216 6.30 -23.35 8.18
C PRO A 216 4.82 -23.72 8.37
N GLY A 217 4.34 -23.64 9.61
CA GLY A 217 2.94 -23.84 9.89
C GLY A 217 2.09 -22.76 9.22
N VAL A 218 1.08 -23.17 8.46
CA VAL A 218 0.12 -22.28 7.84
C VAL A 218 -0.88 -21.80 8.89
N SER A 219 -0.94 -20.50 9.11
CA SER A 219 -1.86 -19.88 10.07
C SER A 219 -3.28 -19.79 9.50
N LEU A 220 -3.38 -19.38 8.25
CA LEU A 220 -4.63 -19.20 7.50
C LEU A 220 -4.47 -19.65 6.06
N THR A 221 -5.52 -20.23 5.48
CA THR A 221 -5.59 -20.52 4.05
C THR A 221 -6.71 -19.69 3.41
N LEU A 222 -6.38 -18.88 2.42
CA LEU A 222 -7.35 -18.21 1.58
C LEU A 222 -8.01 -19.26 0.68
N SER A 223 -9.27 -19.62 0.98
CA SER A 223 -9.98 -20.73 0.38
C SER A 223 -11.04 -20.33 -0.65
N GLY A 224 -11.42 -19.04 -0.70
CA GLY A 224 -12.39 -18.52 -1.66
C GLY A 224 -12.22 -17.02 -1.89
N VAL A 225 -12.38 -16.59 -3.15
CA VAL A 225 -12.46 -15.17 -3.54
C VAL A 225 -13.46 -15.05 -4.68
N GLU A 226 -14.48 -14.21 -4.49
CA GLU A 226 -15.50 -13.93 -5.50
C GLU A 226 -15.91 -12.45 -5.41
N GLY A 227 -15.56 -11.66 -6.43
CA GLY A 227 -15.74 -10.20 -6.41
C GLY A 227 -15.07 -9.58 -5.19
N VAL A 228 -15.87 -8.96 -4.32
CA VAL A 228 -15.43 -8.38 -3.03
C VAL A 228 -15.58 -9.35 -1.85
N SER A 229 -16.03 -10.59 -2.07
CA SER A 229 -16.15 -11.58 -1.01
C SER A 229 -14.91 -12.44 -0.92
N ALA A 230 -14.38 -12.62 0.29
CA ALA A 230 -13.27 -13.54 0.55
C ALA A 230 -13.60 -14.49 1.70
N THR A 231 -13.03 -15.69 1.63
CA THR A 231 -13.15 -16.72 2.66
C THR A 231 -11.78 -17.25 3.02
N VAL A 232 -11.48 -17.27 4.32
CA VAL A 232 -10.27 -17.90 4.85
C VAL A 232 -10.67 -19.12 5.70
N SER A 233 -9.79 -20.12 5.71
CA SER A 233 -9.88 -21.26 6.62
C SER A 233 -8.77 -21.13 7.66
N ASP A 234 -9.08 -21.28 8.93
CA ASP A 234 -8.10 -21.25 10.01
C ASP A 234 -7.43 -22.62 10.22
N GLY A 235 -6.47 -22.69 11.15
CA GLY A 235 -5.74 -23.93 11.48
C GLY A 235 -6.62 -25.05 12.05
N SER A 236 -7.87 -24.76 12.47
CA SER A 236 -8.86 -25.76 12.89
C SER A 236 -9.70 -26.29 11.73
N GLY A 237 -9.60 -25.66 10.55
CA GLY A 237 -10.44 -25.92 9.38
C GLY A 237 -11.78 -25.17 9.39
N GLN A 238 -12.03 -24.28 10.36
CA GLN A 238 -13.19 -23.42 10.35
C GLN A 238 -13.03 -22.30 9.31
N THR A 239 -14.10 -22.00 8.58
CA THR A 239 -14.13 -20.99 7.54
C THR A 239 -14.76 -19.69 8.02
N HIS A 240 -14.19 -18.58 7.60
CA HIS A 240 -14.64 -17.23 7.93
C HIS A 240 -14.72 -16.39 6.66
N SER A 241 -15.92 -15.87 6.36
CA SER A 241 -16.15 -15.04 5.18
C SER A 241 -16.29 -13.57 5.56
N PHE A 242 -15.81 -12.67 4.71
CA PHE A 242 -15.85 -11.23 4.91
C PHE A 242 -15.86 -10.49 3.59
N THR A 243 -16.20 -9.19 3.64
CA THR A 243 -16.18 -8.31 2.48
C THR A 243 -14.84 -7.55 2.43
N LEU A 244 -14.23 -7.52 1.26
CA LEU A 244 -13.01 -6.77 0.98
C LEU A 244 -13.32 -5.31 0.65
N PRO A 245 -12.41 -4.37 0.90
CA PRO A 245 -12.56 -2.97 0.50
C PRO A 245 -12.39 -2.72 -1.01
N GLY A 246 -12.12 -3.76 -1.79
CA GLY A 246 -11.97 -3.72 -3.23
C GLY A 246 -11.88 -5.12 -3.83
N GLU A 247 -12.10 -5.24 -5.14
CA GLU A 247 -12.05 -6.51 -5.85
C GLU A 247 -10.62 -6.96 -6.16
N GLY A 248 -10.41 -8.27 -6.17
CA GLY A 248 -9.21 -8.92 -6.66
C GLY A 248 -8.45 -9.74 -5.61
N LEU A 249 -7.74 -10.74 -6.13
CA LEU A 249 -6.97 -11.69 -5.33
C LEU A 249 -5.94 -11.00 -4.40
N HIS A 250 -5.31 -9.93 -4.85
CA HIS A 250 -4.33 -9.19 -4.06
C HIS A 250 -4.94 -8.59 -2.78
N TYR A 251 -6.19 -8.09 -2.82
CA TYR A 251 -6.87 -7.61 -1.61
C TYR A 251 -7.17 -8.75 -0.63
N ALA A 252 -7.53 -9.91 -1.16
CA ALA A 252 -7.79 -11.09 -0.33
C ALA A 252 -6.52 -11.62 0.33
N VAL A 253 -5.38 -11.59 -0.37
CA VAL A 253 -4.06 -11.95 0.18
C VAL A 253 -3.63 -10.93 1.26
N ASP A 254 -3.77 -9.62 0.99
CA ASP A 254 -3.50 -8.56 1.96
C ASP A 254 -4.36 -8.73 3.23
N ALA A 255 -5.65 -9.08 3.07
CA ALA A 255 -6.56 -9.35 4.19
C ALA A 255 -6.18 -10.61 4.96
N ALA A 256 -5.78 -11.69 4.30
CA ALA A 256 -5.31 -12.90 4.97
C ALA A 256 -4.04 -12.65 5.80
N LEU A 257 -3.08 -11.89 5.26
CA LEU A 257 -1.89 -11.44 5.99
C LEU A 257 -2.26 -10.56 7.19
N ALA A 258 -3.22 -9.65 7.02
CA ALA A 258 -3.68 -8.78 8.09
C ALA A 258 -4.40 -9.57 9.20
N LEU A 259 -5.27 -10.52 8.84
CA LEU A 259 -5.95 -11.41 9.80
C LEU A 259 -4.94 -12.26 10.59
N ALA A 260 -3.99 -12.90 9.89
CA ALA A 260 -2.94 -13.70 10.54
C ALA A 260 -2.08 -12.87 11.50
N THR A 261 -1.77 -11.62 11.10
CA THR A 261 -1.01 -10.67 11.93
C THR A 261 -1.82 -10.23 13.15
N ALA A 262 -3.07 -9.84 12.96
CA ALA A 262 -3.94 -9.39 14.04
C ALA A 262 -4.25 -10.52 15.04
N GLN A 263 -4.49 -11.74 14.55
CA GLN A 263 -4.69 -12.92 15.39
C GLN A 263 -3.47 -13.21 16.30
N MET A 264 -2.27 -12.96 15.80
CA MET A 264 -1.04 -13.11 16.57
C MET A 264 -0.90 -12.02 17.65
N LEU A 265 -1.35 -10.79 17.35
CA LEU A 265 -1.13 -9.61 18.21
C LEU A 265 -2.22 -9.41 19.27
N SER A 266 -3.42 -9.94 19.06
CA SER A 266 -4.54 -9.81 19.99
C SER A 266 -4.78 -11.08 20.77
N SER A 267 -4.63 -11.02 22.10
CA SER A 267 -4.91 -12.16 22.99
C SER A 267 -6.40 -12.57 22.97
N ASP A 268 -7.28 -11.61 22.74
CA ASP A 268 -8.73 -11.78 22.73
C ASP A 268 -9.30 -11.70 21.31
N PHE A 269 -8.55 -12.26 20.34
CA PHE A 269 -8.95 -12.23 18.94
C PHE A 269 -10.31 -12.90 18.71
N SER A 270 -11.18 -12.20 18.01
CA SER A 270 -12.52 -12.67 17.61
C SER A 270 -12.69 -12.54 16.09
N TRP A 271 -13.07 -13.62 15.44
CA TRP A 271 -13.36 -13.62 14.01
C TRP A 271 -14.50 -12.67 13.63
N ASP A 272 -15.57 -12.62 14.43
CA ASP A 272 -16.71 -11.74 14.16
C ASP A 272 -16.29 -10.27 14.18
N VAL A 273 -15.46 -9.89 15.15
CA VAL A 273 -14.92 -8.52 15.25
C VAL A 273 -13.99 -8.22 14.08
N ALA A 274 -13.10 -9.15 13.75
CA ALA A 274 -12.11 -8.96 12.69
C ALA A 274 -12.77 -8.84 11.31
N THR A 275 -13.70 -9.72 10.99
CA THR A 275 -14.41 -9.71 9.69
C THR A 275 -15.34 -8.50 9.56
N ALA A 276 -16.01 -8.08 10.63
CA ALA A 276 -16.81 -6.86 10.66
C ALA A 276 -15.94 -5.62 10.45
N ALA A 277 -14.74 -5.56 11.07
CA ALA A 277 -13.80 -4.47 10.88
C ALA A 277 -13.36 -4.35 9.41
N LEU A 278 -12.99 -5.46 8.77
CA LEU A 278 -12.62 -5.47 7.35
C LEU A 278 -13.78 -5.02 6.44
N SER A 279 -14.98 -5.54 6.69
CA SER A 279 -16.17 -5.23 5.89
C SER A 279 -16.63 -3.76 6.02
N SER A 280 -16.21 -3.06 7.05
CA SER A 280 -16.50 -1.63 7.26
C SER A 280 -15.45 -0.68 6.69
N MET A 281 -14.34 -1.20 6.16
CA MET A 281 -13.29 -0.36 5.63
C MET A 281 -13.70 0.35 4.36
N PRO A 282 -13.40 1.66 4.22
CA PRO A 282 -13.58 2.34 2.95
C PRO A 282 -12.59 1.82 1.90
N PRO A 283 -12.92 1.94 0.60
CA PRO A 283 -11.98 1.64 -0.48
C PRO A 283 -10.64 2.39 -0.31
N VAL A 284 -9.54 1.71 -0.62
CA VAL A 284 -8.21 2.33 -0.57
C VAL A 284 -8.06 3.35 -1.70
N TYR A 285 -7.46 4.50 -1.41
CA TYR A 285 -7.23 5.60 -2.37
C TYR A 285 -6.69 5.14 -3.72
N GLY A 286 -7.27 5.69 -4.80
CA GLY A 286 -6.82 5.45 -6.17
C GLY A 286 -7.10 4.05 -6.73
N ARG A 287 -7.92 3.25 -6.05
CA ARG A 287 -8.30 1.90 -6.49
C ARG A 287 -9.82 1.80 -6.68
N GLY A 288 -10.32 2.53 -7.69
CA GLY A 288 -11.75 2.67 -7.93
C GLY A 288 -12.41 3.78 -7.09
N GLU A 289 -11.62 4.62 -6.43
CA GLU A 289 -12.14 5.80 -5.72
C GLU A 289 -12.91 6.69 -6.69
N VAL A 290 -14.10 7.12 -6.28
CA VAL A 290 -14.92 8.06 -7.04
C VAL A 290 -14.76 9.46 -6.46
N VAL A 291 -14.41 10.41 -7.32
CA VAL A 291 -14.28 11.83 -7.00
C VAL A 291 -15.31 12.61 -7.82
N GLU A 292 -16.17 13.37 -7.16
CA GLU A 292 -17.13 14.23 -7.82
C GLU A 292 -16.49 15.60 -8.16
N PHE A 293 -16.70 16.07 -9.39
CA PHE A 293 -16.32 17.41 -9.83
C PHE A 293 -17.34 17.98 -10.82
N GLU A 294 -17.89 19.15 -10.49
CA GLU A 294 -18.92 19.84 -11.30
C GLU A 294 -20.12 18.93 -11.68
N GLY A 295 -20.56 18.09 -10.73
CA GLY A 295 -21.71 17.20 -10.91
C GLY A 295 -21.43 15.93 -11.70
N ARG A 296 -20.16 15.60 -11.96
CA ARG A 296 -19.75 14.36 -12.62
C ARG A 296 -18.79 13.55 -11.77
N ASP A 297 -18.98 12.24 -11.80
CA ASP A 297 -18.14 11.27 -11.14
C ASP A 297 -16.92 10.92 -11.98
N PHE A 298 -15.73 10.88 -11.33
CA PHE A 298 -14.48 10.44 -11.88
C PHE A 298 -14.00 9.25 -11.07
N GLN A 299 -14.03 8.06 -11.66
CA GLN A 299 -13.51 6.84 -11.06
C GLN A 299 -12.00 6.78 -11.26
N LEU A 300 -11.23 6.96 -10.20
CA LEU A 300 -9.77 6.99 -10.25
C LEU A 300 -9.18 5.59 -10.23
N ILE A 301 -8.44 5.25 -11.27
CA ILE A 301 -7.68 4.00 -11.41
C ILE A 301 -6.21 4.36 -11.40
N MET A 302 -5.54 4.16 -10.26
CA MET A 302 -4.14 4.50 -10.13
C MET A 302 -3.26 3.48 -10.83
N GLN A 303 -2.44 3.95 -11.76
CA GLN A 303 -1.34 3.19 -12.34
C GLN A 303 -0.06 3.39 -11.51
N LYS A 304 0.56 2.32 -11.10
CA LYS A 304 1.82 2.35 -10.35
C LYS A 304 2.90 1.52 -11.06
N ASN A 305 2.56 0.30 -11.40
CA ASN A 305 3.41 -0.70 -12.08
C ASN A 305 2.53 -1.67 -12.87
N LEU A 306 3.15 -2.52 -13.69
CA LEU A 306 2.44 -3.47 -14.54
C LEU A 306 1.44 -4.35 -13.76
N PRO A 307 1.82 -5.05 -12.66
CA PRO A 307 0.87 -5.91 -11.96
C PRO A 307 -0.35 -5.15 -11.42
N SER A 308 -0.13 -3.99 -10.78
CA SER A 308 -1.23 -3.22 -10.20
C SER A 308 -2.14 -2.63 -11.27
N MET A 309 -1.59 -2.14 -12.37
CA MET A 309 -2.35 -1.59 -13.47
C MET A 309 -3.14 -2.69 -14.18
N GLN A 310 -2.53 -3.85 -14.43
CA GLN A 310 -3.19 -4.97 -15.10
C GLN A 310 -4.40 -5.50 -14.31
N VAL A 311 -4.27 -5.60 -12.99
CA VAL A 311 -5.40 -5.96 -12.13
C VAL A 311 -6.52 -4.92 -12.20
N ASN A 312 -6.17 -3.64 -12.14
CA ASN A 312 -7.16 -2.56 -12.20
C ASN A 312 -7.89 -2.51 -13.56
N LEU A 313 -7.18 -2.73 -14.68
CA LEU A 313 -7.81 -2.75 -16.01
C LEU A 313 -8.79 -3.92 -16.17
N ARG A 314 -8.51 -5.03 -15.53
CA ARG A 314 -9.37 -6.23 -15.60
C ARG A 314 -10.61 -6.16 -14.74
N SER A 315 -10.62 -5.33 -13.71
CA SER A 315 -11.85 -5.03 -12.98
C SER A 315 -12.86 -4.25 -13.84
N ILE A 316 -12.41 -3.68 -14.98
CA ILE A 316 -13.28 -3.06 -15.98
C ILE A 316 -13.88 -4.18 -16.86
N THR A 317 -15.05 -4.68 -16.49
CA THR A 317 -15.72 -5.78 -17.20
C THR A 317 -16.48 -5.37 -18.46
N THR A 318 -16.82 -4.08 -18.56
CA THR A 318 -17.52 -3.49 -19.72
C THR A 318 -16.73 -2.30 -20.24
N ALA A 319 -16.73 -2.08 -21.57
CA ALA A 319 -16.04 -0.95 -22.16
C ALA A 319 -16.50 0.37 -21.52
N PRO A 320 -15.59 1.18 -20.95
CA PRO A 320 -15.94 2.45 -20.34
C PRO A 320 -16.46 3.41 -21.41
N HIS A 321 -17.46 4.22 -21.07
CA HIS A 321 -18.05 5.20 -21.99
C HIS A 321 -17.10 6.38 -22.23
N THR A 322 -16.37 6.81 -21.20
CA THR A 322 -15.40 7.92 -21.28
C THR A 322 -14.13 7.52 -20.54
N VAL A 323 -13.00 7.56 -21.25
CA VAL A 323 -11.68 7.21 -20.69
C VAL A 323 -10.77 8.44 -20.69
N TRP A 324 -10.22 8.73 -19.54
CA TRP A 324 -9.24 9.79 -19.33
C TRP A 324 -7.93 9.20 -18.83
N VAL A 325 -6.82 9.48 -19.51
CA VAL A 325 -5.47 9.11 -19.02
C VAL A 325 -4.73 10.37 -18.60
N ALA A 326 -4.35 10.47 -17.34
CA ALA A 326 -3.63 11.61 -16.80
C ALA A 326 -2.35 11.18 -16.10
N VAL A 327 -1.19 11.53 -16.67
CA VAL A 327 0.12 11.04 -16.21
C VAL A 327 1.19 12.13 -16.26
N ASP A 328 1.88 12.32 -15.14
CA ASP A 328 3.06 13.18 -15.01
C ASP A 328 4.36 12.37 -14.88
N GLU A 329 5.47 13.04 -14.54
CA GLU A 329 6.83 12.47 -14.49
C GLU A 329 7.05 11.40 -13.40
N GLY A 330 6.16 11.22 -12.45
CA GLY A 330 6.31 10.33 -11.29
C GLY A 330 6.42 8.83 -11.60
N THR A 331 6.37 8.46 -12.89
CA THR A 331 6.68 7.12 -13.38
C THR A 331 7.89 7.21 -14.31
N PRO A 332 9.13 7.17 -13.79
CA PRO A 332 10.33 7.44 -14.57
C PRO A 332 10.62 6.42 -15.68
N ASP A 333 10.22 5.17 -15.47
CA ASP A 333 10.36 4.10 -16.47
C ASP A 333 8.99 3.57 -16.89
N PRO A 334 8.45 4.00 -18.04
CA PRO A 334 7.18 3.53 -18.58
C PRO A 334 7.32 2.27 -19.44
N SER A 335 8.49 1.61 -19.52
CA SER A 335 8.72 0.47 -20.42
C SER A 335 7.76 -0.70 -20.18
N TRP A 336 7.29 -0.89 -18.94
CA TRP A 336 6.30 -1.90 -18.59
C TRP A 336 4.92 -1.70 -19.25
N LEU A 337 4.64 -0.52 -19.81
CA LEU A 337 3.39 -0.27 -20.54
C LEU A 337 3.25 -1.16 -21.77
N PHE A 338 4.36 -1.53 -22.40
CA PHE A 338 4.33 -2.36 -23.62
C PHE A 338 3.81 -3.78 -23.38
N ASP A 339 3.91 -4.28 -22.17
CA ASP A 339 3.38 -5.59 -21.77
C ASP A 339 1.94 -5.53 -21.27
N LEU A 340 1.35 -4.32 -21.21
CA LEU A 340 0.02 -4.11 -20.66
C LEU A 340 -1.07 -4.60 -21.59
N ASP A 341 -1.98 -5.42 -21.08
CA ASP A 341 -3.25 -5.75 -21.74
C ASP A 341 -4.27 -4.66 -21.39
N LEU A 342 -4.68 -3.89 -22.38
CA LEU A 342 -5.62 -2.78 -22.21
C LEU A 342 -7.08 -3.22 -22.00
N GLY A 343 -7.36 -4.54 -22.15
CA GLY A 343 -8.68 -5.09 -21.93
C GLY A 343 -9.75 -4.44 -22.83
N PRO A 344 -10.86 -3.96 -22.25
CA PRO A 344 -11.98 -3.41 -23.02
C PRO A 344 -11.75 -1.96 -23.50
N ILE A 345 -10.58 -1.35 -23.27
CA ILE A 345 -10.30 0.03 -23.66
C ILE A 345 -9.90 0.09 -25.13
N SER A 346 -10.81 0.52 -25.98
CA SER A 346 -10.60 0.70 -27.43
C SER A 346 -10.35 2.15 -27.81
N SER A 347 -10.68 3.11 -26.93
CA SER A 347 -10.47 4.53 -27.15
C SER A 347 -10.14 5.24 -25.85
N VAL A 348 -9.40 6.35 -25.93
CA VAL A 348 -9.10 7.29 -24.85
C VAL A 348 -9.53 8.67 -25.27
N ASP A 349 -10.47 9.28 -24.57
CA ASP A 349 -11.08 10.57 -24.92
C ASP A 349 -10.14 11.75 -24.69
N VAL A 350 -9.44 11.73 -23.55
CA VAL A 350 -8.54 12.83 -23.16
C VAL A 350 -7.25 12.28 -22.59
N LEU A 351 -6.14 12.89 -22.98
CA LEU A 351 -4.81 12.67 -22.41
C LEU A 351 -4.33 13.94 -21.72
N THR A 352 -3.75 13.79 -20.51
CA THR A 352 -3.37 14.92 -19.67
C THR A 352 -2.00 14.69 -19.02
N GLY A 353 -1.31 15.78 -18.67
CA GLY A 353 -0.05 15.78 -17.96
C GLY A 353 1.17 15.81 -18.85
N SER A 354 2.35 15.80 -18.23
CA SER A 354 3.64 15.92 -18.95
C SER A 354 3.96 14.70 -19.83
N LYS A 355 3.37 13.52 -19.51
CA LYS A 355 3.53 12.28 -20.27
C LYS A 355 2.41 12.01 -21.30
N ALA A 356 1.49 12.96 -21.52
CA ALA A 356 0.36 12.78 -22.41
C ALA A 356 0.75 12.33 -23.83
N TRP A 357 1.78 12.93 -24.43
CA TRP A 357 2.24 12.57 -25.76
C TRP A 357 2.91 11.20 -25.84
N GLN A 358 3.60 10.78 -24.78
CA GLN A 358 4.19 9.44 -24.70
C GLN A 358 3.08 8.38 -24.63
N TRP A 359 2.03 8.64 -23.84
CA TRP A 359 0.85 7.80 -23.79
C TRP A 359 0.11 7.78 -25.13
N ALA A 360 -0.05 8.91 -25.82
CA ALA A 360 -0.64 8.96 -27.16
C ALA A 360 0.11 8.05 -28.13
N THR A 361 1.45 8.10 -28.10
CA THR A 361 2.29 7.26 -28.95
C THR A 361 2.13 5.77 -28.64
N PHE A 362 2.14 5.40 -27.37
CA PHE A 362 1.93 4.02 -26.93
C PHE A 362 0.54 3.50 -27.33
N LEU A 363 -0.51 4.25 -27.06
CA LEU A 363 -1.90 3.88 -27.38
C LEU A 363 -2.09 3.73 -28.90
N GLY A 364 -1.56 4.66 -29.68
CA GLY A 364 -1.60 4.59 -31.15
C GLY A 364 -0.87 3.34 -31.69
N TYR A 365 0.28 2.99 -31.11
CA TYR A 365 1.00 1.75 -31.44
C TYR A 365 0.16 0.49 -31.12
N ARG A 366 -0.67 0.53 -30.06
CA ARG A 366 -1.59 -0.54 -29.66
C ARG A 366 -2.92 -0.52 -30.42
N GLY A 367 -3.12 0.41 -31.36
CA GLY A 367 -4.36 0.56 -32.14
C GLY A 367 -5.54 1.13 -31.36
N VAL A 368 -5.26 1.78 -30.21
CA VAL A 368 -6.28 2.46 -29.41
C VAL A 368 -6.49 3.87 -29.97
N GLU A 369 -7.73 4.24 -30.20
CA GLU A 369 -8.09 5.57 -30.70
C GLU A 369 -7.82 6.64 -29.62
N VAL A 370 -7.17 7.73 -30.00
CA VAL A 370 -6.80 8.83 -29.11
C VAL A 370 -7.53 10.11 -29.52
N GLY A 371 -8.29 10.65 -28.58
CA GLY A 371 -9.02 11.92 -28.74
C GLY A 371 -8.12 13.15 -28.51
N GLU A 372 -8.49 13.99 -27.56
CA GLU A 372 -7.81 15.28 -27.33
C GLU A 372 -6.65 15.17 -26.34
N VAL A 373 -5.56 15.92 -26.60
CA VAL A 373 -4.50 16.14 -25.62
C VAL A 373 -4.71 17.48 -24.93
N ILE A 374 -5.08 17.44 -23.64
CA ILE A 374 -5.29 18.62 -22.79
C ILE A 374 -4.30 18.56 -21.63
N PRO A 375 -3.14 19.23 -21.71
CA PRO A 375 -2.07 19.09 -20.72
C PRO A 375 -2.45 19.53 -19.30
N GLU A 376 -3.35 20.51 -19.17
CA GLU A 376 -3.77 21.07 -17.88
C GLU A 376 -4.90 20.24 -17.25
N THR A 377 -4.64 19.68 -16.06
CA THR A 377 -5.56 18.80 -15.33
C THR A 377 -6.93 19.43 -15.09
N LYS A 378 -6.98 20.67 -14.59
CA LYS A 378 -8.25 21.35 -14.29
C LYS A 378 -9.09 21.55 -15.55
N LYS A 379 -8.47 21.97 -16.67
CA LYS A 379 -9.14 22.16 -17.95
C LYS A 379 -9.66 20.82 -18.50
N ALA A 380 -8.90 19.75 -18.37
CA ALA A 380 -9.35 18.42 -18.77
C ALA A 380 -10.57 17.97 -17.95
N MET A 381 -10.57 18.17 -16.64
CA MET A 381 -11.72 17.86 -15.78
C MET A 381 -12.96 18.66 -16.20
N GLN A 382 -12.84 19.96 -16.49
CA GLN A 382 -13.95 20.81 -16.95
C GLN A 382 -14.52 20.34 -18.28
N VAL A 383 -13.66 20.03 -19.25
CA VAL A 383 -14.09 19.50 -20.56
C VAL A 383 -14.82 18.17 -20.39
N LEU A 384 -14.31 17.28 -19.56
CA LEU A 384 -14.91 15.97 -19.30
C LEU A 384 -16.21 16.08 -18.49
N ALA A 385 -16.30 17.00 -17.54
CA ALA A 385 -17.52 17.25 -16.77
C ALA A 385 -18.65 17.81 -17.65
N ALA A 386 -18.31 18.61 -18.65
CA ALA A 386 -19.29 19.19 -19.61
C ALA A 386 -19.79 18.16 -20.66
N ARG A 387 -19.08 17.04 -20.86
CA ARG A 387 -19.53 15.96 -21.74
C ARG A 387 -20.60 15.13 -21.02
N ASP A 388 -21.30 14.27 -21.75
CA ASP A 388 -22.41 13.43 -21.27
C ASP A 388 -22.37 13.04 -19.77
N GLN A 389 -23.39 13.44 -19.00
CA GLN A 389 -23.42 13.33 -17.53
C GLN A 389 -23.96 11.98 -17.01
N GLY A 390 -24.27 11.03 -17.87
CA GLY A 390 -24.95 9.79 -17.48
C GLY A 390 -24.06 8.68 -16.91
N GLN A 391 -22.74 8.77 -17.13
CA GLN A 391 -21.79 7.71 -16.75
C GLN A 391 -20.51 8.31 -16.15
N PRO A 392 -19.86 7.62 -15.18
CA PRO A 392 -18.60 8.10 -14.62
C PRO A 392 -17.49 8.13 -15.68
N VAL A 393 -16.53 9.03 -15.49
CA VAL A 393 -15.29 9.06 -16.26
C VAL A 393 -14.33 8.05 -15.65
N THR A 394 -13.85 7.08 -16.44
CA THR A 394 -12.77 6.19 -16.03
C THR A 394 -11.44 6.91 -16.18
N ALA A 395 -10.85 7.34 -15.07
CA ALA A 395 -9.64 8.13 -15.02
C ALA A 395 -8.43 7.27 -14.63
N ILE A 396 -7.59 6.94 -15.61
CA ILE A 396 -6.33 6.23 -15.42
C ILE A 396 -5.25 7.25 -15.07
N VAL A 397 -4.75 7.22 -13.84
CA VAL A 397 -3.92 8.28 -13.29
C VAL A 397 -2.67 7.74 -12.60
N ASN A 398 -1.55 8.48 -12.65
CA ASN A 398 -0.46 8.22 -11.72
C ASN A 398 -0.70 8.98 -10.40
N TYR A 399 0.13 8.70 -9.39
CA TYR A 399 -0.03 9.29 -8.05
C TYR A 399 -0.08 10.82 -8.07
N GLU A 400 0.79 11.46 -8.84
CA GLU A 400 0.85 12.93 -8.92
C GLU A 400 -0.44 13.53 -9.48
N GLN A 401 -0.96 12.96 -10.56
CA GLN A 401 -2.21 13.40 -11.16
C GLN A 401 -3.42 13.07 -10.28
N MET A 402 -3.45 11.90 -9.65
CA MET A 402 -4.48 11.57 -8.67
C MET A 402 -4.58 12.64 -7.58
N MET A 403 -3.44 13.04 -7.02
CA MET A 403 -3.40 14.07 -5.99
C MET A 403 -3.80 15.46 -6.48
N LYS A 404 -3.50 15.80 -7.75
CA LYS A 404 -3.96 17.04 -8.36
C LYS A 404 -5.48 17.03 -8.55
N ILE A 405 -6.04 15.93 -9.07
CA ILE A 405 -7.48 15.76 -9.28
C ILE A 405 -8.23 15.89 -7.96
N ARG A 406 -7.83 15.16 -6.93
CA ARG A 406 -8.42 15.23 -5.59
C ARG A 406 -8.43 16.66 -5.04
N ARG A 407 -7.31 17.37 -5.15
CA ARG A 407 -7.19 18.76 -4.70
C ARG A 407 -8.12 19.71 -5.48
N ILE A 408 -8.22 19.56 -6.81
CA ILE A 408 -9.11 20.36 -7.66
C ILE A 408 -10.58 20.12 -7.29
N ALA A 409 -10.94 18.88 -6.98
CA ALA A 409 -12.28 18.49 -6.55
C ALA A 409 -12.59 18.82 -5.08
N GLY A 410 -11.63 19.41 -4.35
CA GLY A 410 -11.86 19.83 -2.95
C GLY A 410 -11.58 18.78 -1.87
N TYR A 411 -11.07 17.63 -2.25
CA TYR A 411 -10.64 16.58 -1.31
C TYR A 411 -9.24 16.92 -0.78
N LEU A 412 -9.19 17.62 0.36
CA LEU A 412 -7.95 18.19 0.90
C LEU A 412 -7.17 17.23 1.82
N ASP A 413 -7.80 16.16 2.31
CA ASP A 413 -7.18 15.24 3.27
C ASP A 413 -6.44 14.12 2.56
N LEU A 414 -5.10 14.24 2.62
CA LEU A 414 -4.14 13.18 2.34
C LEU A 414 -3.97 12.23 3.53
N GLU A 415 -4.34 12.72 4.70
CA GLU A 415 -4.34 11.99 5.95
C GLU A 415 -5.79 11.58 6.18
N GLY A 416 -6.16 10.35 5.78
CA GLY A 416 -7.41 9.73 6.21
C GLY A 416 -7.43 9.74 7.73
N GLY A 417 -7.80 10.88 8.25
CA GLY A 417 -8.08 11.08 9.63
C GLY A 417 -9.57 10.86 9.83
N GLN A 418 -9.95 9.71 10.28
CA GLN A 418 -10.85 9.53 11.42
C GLN A 418 -10.74 8.11 11.89
#